data_59e40bb5fcc076d6a18a333faf913c30
#
_entry.id   59e40bb5fcc076d6a18a333faf913c30
#
_cell.length_a   1.000
_cell.length_b   1.000
_cell.length_c   1.000
_cell.angle_alpha   90.00
_cell.angle_beta   90.00
_cell.angle_gamma   90.00
#
_symmetry.space_group_name_H-M   'P 1'
#
loop_
_entity.id
_entity.type
_entity.pdbx_description
1 polymer ?
#
loop_
_entity_poly.entity_id
_entity_poly.type
_entity_poly.pdbx_seq_one_letter_code
_entity_poly.pdbx_strand_id
1 'polypeptide(L)'
;MNILITLPKHLIDCIIRGEKLFEMRKSLPKLMKVGEDGFFAVEKGTSNVRCWCRVDDVRETYIDHYSALWYVSRLCVSEEYIERYAADNRVFLWKIGKVIELSDLDRSSLFVDKNPQQFAYCPLSYGESY
;
A
#
# COMPACT_ATOMS: atom_id res chain seq x y z
N MET A 1 12.88 4.54 -5.29
CA MET A 1 12.68 3.09 -5.51
C MET A 1 11.24 2.71 -5.23
N ASN A 2 10.73 1.76 -5.97
CA ASN A 2 9.45 1.12 -5.61
C ASN A 2 9.64 0.23 -4.39
N ILE A 3 8.52 -0.11 -3.75
CA ILE A 3 8.51 -1.02 -2.60
C ILE A 3 7.50 -2.13 -2.82
N LEU A 4 7.65 -3.20 -2.06
CA LEU A 4 6.67 -4.28 -1.94
C LEU A 4 6.06 -4.21 -0.55
N ILE A 5 4.73 -4.29 -0.46
CA ILE A 5 4.00 -4.43 0.80
C ILE A 5 3.10 -5.66 0.75
N THR A 6 2.75 -6.17 1.92
CA THR A 6 1.84 -7.31 2.04
C THR A 6 0.47 -6.81 2.45
N LEU A 7 -0.56 -7.17 1.69
CA LEU A 7 -1.94 -6.80 1.99
C LEU A 7 -2.85 -8.03 1.93
N PRO A 8 -3.90 -8.07 2.77
CA PRO A 8 -4.96 -9.06 2.64
C PRO A 8 -5.64 -8.97 1.27
N LYS A 9 -6.13 -10.09 0.78
CA LYS A 9 -6.80 -10.19 -0.52
C LYS A 9 -7.90 -9.13 -0.70
N HIS A 10 -8.75 -8.95 0.32
CA HIS A 10 -9.90 -8.03 0.19
C HIS A 10 -9.46 -6.56 0.00
N LEU A 11 -8.33 -6.15 0.61
CA LEU A 11 -7.81 -4.79 0.42
C LEU A 11 -7.22 -4.62 -0.98
N ILE A 12 -6.53 -5.63 -1.49
CA ILE A 12 -6.02 -5.59 -2.87
C ILE A 12 -7.18 -5.53 -3.86
N ASP A 13 -8.23 -6.31 -3.64
CA ASP A 13 -9.42 -6.27 -4.48
C ASP A 13 -10.07 -4.88 -4.46
N CYS A 14 -10.13 -4.22 -3.30
CA CYS A 14 -10.62 -2.85 -3.19
C CYS A 14 -9.74 -1.85 -3.95
N ILE A 15 -8.43 -2.03 -3.94
CA ILE A 15 -7.52 -1.21 -4.76
C ILE A 15 -7.82 -1.38 -6.24
N ILE A 16 -7.92 -2.62 -6.69
CA ILE A 16 -8.13 -2.93 -8.12
C ILE A 16 -9.48 -2.39 -8.60
N ARG A 17 -10.51 -2.43 -7.75
CA ARG A 17 -11.83 -1.87 -8.07
C ARG A 17 -11.89 -0.34 -7.97
N GLY A 18 -10.83 0.31 -7.51
CA GLY A 18 -10.81 1.76 -7.33
C GLY A 18 -11.54 2.27 -6.08
N GLU A 19 -11.87 1.39 -5.16
CA GLU A 19 -12.59 1.74 -3.93
C GLU A 19 -11.65 2.20 -2.81
N LYS A 20 -10.46 1.59 -2.70
CA LYS A 20 -9.45 1.99 -1.73
C LYS A 20 -8.63 3.13 -2.29
N LEU A 21 -8.76 4.32 -1.69
CA LEU A 21 -8.12 5.54 -2.19
C LEU A 21 -6.82 5.88 -1.47
N PHE A 22 -6.62 5.34 -0.27
CA PHE A 22 -5.44 5.58 0.54
C PHE A 22 -4.93 4.29 1.16
N GLU A 23 -3.62 4.21 1.34
CA GLU A 23 -2.97 3.22 2.18
C GLU A 23 -2.47 3.92 3.45
N MET A 24 -2.72 3.34 4.61
CA MET A 24 -2.35 3.91 5.91
C MET A 24 -1.14 3.16 6.47
N ARG A 25 -0.07 3.89 6.72
CA ARG A 25 1.18 3.32 7.25
C ARG A 25 1.74 4.19 8.37
N LYS A 26 2.57 3.59 9.23
CA LYS A 26 3.24 4.30 10.34
C LYS A 26 4.58 4.89 9.95
N SER A 27 5.08 4.55 8.77
CA SER A 27 6.36 5.03 8.26
C SER A 27 6.27 5.34 6.77
N LEU A 28 7.22 6.14 6.31
CA LEU A 28 7.39 6.46 4.89
C LEU A 28 8.74 5.93 4.44
N PRO A 29 8.80 5.05 3.43
CA PRO A 29 10.07 4.57 2.90
C PRO A 29 10.88 5.72 2.29
N LYS A 30 12.10 5.91 2.77
CA LYS A 30 12.94 7.07 2.41
C LYS A 30 13.32 7.13 0.94
N LEU A 31 13.43 5.97 0.29
CA LEU A 31 13.87 5.89 -1.11
C LEU A 31 12.71 5.84 -2.11
N MET A 32 11.47 5.88 -1.62
CA MET A 32 10.30 5.97 -2.50
C MET A 32 10.03 7.42 -2.87
N LYS A 33 10.10 7.73 -4.16
CA LYS A 33 9.82 9.08 -4.66
C LYS A 33 8.33 9.26 -4.86
N VAL A 34 7.71 10.05 -4.00
CA VAL A 34 6.28 10.38 -4.10
C VAL A 34 6.00 11.09 -5.42
N GLY A 35 4.94 10.67 -6.09
CA GLY A 35 4.57 11.18 -7.42
C GLY A 35 5.15 10.38 -8.58
N GLU A 36 6.20 9.60 -8.35
CA GLU A 36 6.87 8.78 -9.39
C GLU A 36 6.84 7.30 -9.05
N ASP A 37 7.26 6.94 -7.85
CA ASP A 37 7.32 5.57 -7.38
C ASP A 37 6.00 5.14 -6.73
N GLY A 38 5.92 3.88 -6.41
CA GLY A 38 4.77 3.35 -5.74
C GLY A 38 5.08 2.00 -5.08
N PHE A 39 4.03 1.25 -4.84
CA PHE A 39 4.15 -0.03 -4.18
C PHE A 39 3.53 -1.15 -5.01
N PHE A 40 4.21 -2.29 -4.99
CA PHE A 40 3.62 -3.57 -5.36
C PHE A 40 2.92 -4.15 -4.14
N ALA A 41 1.80 -4.82 -4.34
CA ALA A 41 1.07 -5.49 -3.27
C ALA A 41 1.10 -7.00 -3.48
N VAL A 42 1.76 -7.72 -2.57
CA VAL A 42 1.68 -9.18 -2.53
C VAL A 42 0.53 -9.60 -1.63
N GLU A 43 -0.24 -10.57 -2.09
CA GLU A 43 -1.36 -11.09 -1.32
C GLU A 43 -0.88 -11.88 -0.12
N LYS A 44 -1.36 -11.51 1.07
CA LYS A 44 -1.02 -12.18 2.32
C LYS A 44 -1.26 -13.68 2.22
N GLY A 45 -0.27 -14.46 2.67
CA GLY A 45 -0.34 -15.92 2.64
C GLY A 45 0.05 -16.55 1.30
N THR A 46 0.44 -15.74 0.32
CA THR A 46 0.89 -16.20 -1.02
C THR A 46 2.16 -15.47 -1.41
N SER A 47 2.77 -15.86 -2.52
CA SER A 47 3.86 -15.11 -3.15
C SER A 47 3.39 -14.29 -4.34
N ASN A 48 2.09 -14.14 -4.50
CA ASN A 48 1.45 -13.58 -5.68
C ASN A 48 1.38 -12.07 -5.60
N VAL A 49 2.06 -11.36 -6.50
CA VAL A 49 2.02 -9.90 -6.59
C VAL A 49 0.86 -9.51 -7.49
N ARG A 50 -0.16 -8.85 -6.91
CA ARG A 50 -1.44 -8.64 -7.54
C ARG A 50 -1.59 -7.31 -8.28
N CYS A 51 -0.87 -6.29 -7.83
CA CYS A 51 -0.98 -4.97 -8.45
C CYS A 51 0.25 -4.11 -8.13
N TRP A 52 0.39 -3.03 -8.89
CA TRP A 52 1.28 -1.93 -8.60
C TRP A 52 0.46 -0.64 -8.54
N CYS A 53 0.75 0.22 -7.56
CA CYS A 53 0.06 1.49 -7.37
C CYS A 53 1.07 2.61 -7.24
N ARG A 54 0.89 3.69 -8.02
CA ARG A 54 1.70 4.89 -7.81
C ARG A 54 1.21 5.61 -6.54
N VAL A 55 2.13 6.09 -5.74
CA VAL A 55 1.83 6.93 -4.59
C VAL A 55 1.91 8.39 -5.04
N ASP A 56 0.76 9.02 -5.21
CA ASP A 56 0.68 10.38 -5.76
C ASP A 56 0.99 11.46 -4.73
N ASP A 57 0.69 11.21 -3.48
CA ASP A 57 0.91 12.15 -2.39
C ASP A 57 0.99 11.40 -1.07
N VAL A 58 1.64 12.00 -0.09
CA VAL A 58 1.74 11.46 1.26
C VAL A 58 1.41 12.57 2.24
N ARG A 59 0.50 12.28 3.15
CA ARG A 59 0.14 13.21 4.24
C ARG A 59 0.43 12.55 5.57
N GLU A 60 1.26 13.20 6.37
CA GLU A 60 1.45 12.82 7.76
C GLU A 60 0.37 13.49 8.61
N THR A 61 -0.38 12.71 9.39
CA THR A 61 -1.51 13.23 10.16
C THR A 61 -1.82 12.37 11.38
N TYR A 62 -2.63 12.94 12.27
CA TYR A 62 -3.30 12.17 13.33
C TYR A 62 -4.73 11.90 12.86
N ILE A 63 -5.19 10.67 13.06
CA ILE A 63 -6.59 10.33 12.79
C ILE A 63 -7.31 10.23 14.13
N ASP A 64 -8.21 11.15 14.40
CA ASP A 64 -9.04 11.14 15.58
C ASP A 64 -10.35 10.38 15.33
N HIS A 65 -11.19 10.28 16.37
CA HIS A 65 -12.47 9.60 16.28
C HIS A 65 -13.37 10.16 15.15
N TYR A 66 -13.37 11.45 14.97
CA TYR A 66 -14.23 12.11 13.97
C TYR A 66 -13.74 11.88 12.55
N SER A 67 -12.43 11.99 12.33
CA SER A 67 -11.84 11.77 11.00
C SER A 67 -11.81 10.30 10.61
N ALA A 68 -11.78 9.38 11.57
CA ALA A 68 -11.78 7.94 11.30
C ALA A 68 -12.98 7.53 10.44
N LEU A 69 -14.17 8.05 10.74
CA LEU A 69 -15.37 7.74 9.96
C LEU A 69 -15.23 8.14 8.49
N TRP A 70 -14.59 9.27 8.23
CA TRP A 70 -14.37 9.74 6.86
C TRP A 70 -13.43 8.80 6.08
N TYR A 71 -12.49 8.17 6.78
CA TYR A 71 -11.51 7.29 6.15
C TYR A 71 -11.97 5.84 5.98
N VAL A 72 -13.03 5.40 6.65
CA VAL A 72 -13.49 3.99 6.60
C VAL A 72 -13.65 3.50 5.15
N SER A 73 -14.44 4.19 4.33
CA SER A 73 -14.65 3.79 2.95
C SER A 73 -13.41 3.99 2.08
N ARG A 74 -12.61 4.98 2.39
CA ARG A 74 -11.41 5.34 1.60
C ARG A 74 -10.23 4.43 1.85
N LEU A 75 -10.18 3.80 3.03
CA LEU A 75 -9.17 2.81 3.39
C LEU A 75 -9.68 1.37 3.25
N CYS A 76 -10.99 1.19 3.10
CA CYS A 76 -11.67 -0.13 3.04
C CYS A 76 -11.42 -0.97 4.29
N VAL A 77 -11.36 -0.33 5.44
CA VAL A 77 -11.21 -1.00 6.75
C VAL A 77 -12.23 -0.45 7.73
N SER A 78 -12.44 -1.17 8.85
CA SER A 78 -13.39 -0.74 9.86
C SER A 78 -12.89 0.47 10.64
N GLU A 79 -13.81 1.24 11.22
CA GLU A 79 -13.50 2.34 12.13
C GLU A 79 -12.63 1.85 13.29
N GLU A 80 -12.96 0.70 13.86
CA GLU A 80 -12.22 0.11 14.97
C GLU A 80 -10.78 -0.20 14.61
N TYR A 81 -10.54 -0.69 13.38
CA TYR A 81 -9.20 -0.94 12.89
C TYR A 81 -8.41 0.36 12.79
N ILE A 82 -9.02 1.43 12.24
CA ILE A 82 -8.37 2.73 12.10
C ILE A 82 -8.01 3.28 13.48
N GLU A 83 -8.94 3.27 14.42
CA GLU A 83 -8.71 3.78 15.77
C GLU A 83 -7.59 3.03 16.48
N ARG A 84 -7.55 1.71 16.36
CA ARG A 84 -6.49 0.88 16.95
C ARG A 84 -5.14 1.14 16.32
N TYR A 85 -5.09 1.19 14.98
CA TYR A 85 -3.84 1.39 14.25
C TYR A 85 -3.26 2.77 14.49
N ALA A 86 -4.12 3.79 14.51
CA ALA A 86 -3.72 5.19 14.65
C ALA A 86 -3.69 5.68 16.11
N ALA A 87 -4.01 4.82 17.09
CA ALA A 87 -4.06 5.20 18.48
C ALA A 87 -2.72 5.78 18.93
N ASP A 88 -2.76 7.00 19.49
CA ASP A 88 -1.62 7.72 20.07
C ASP A 88 -0.43 7.94 19.12
N ASN A 89 -0.59 7.65 17.82
CA ASN A 89 0.50 7.75 16.88
C ASN A 89 0.09 8.53 15.63
N ARG A 90 1.08 9.19 15.03
CA ARG A 90 0.98 9.75 13.71
C ARG A 90 0.96 8.64 12.67
N VAL A 91 0.20 8.82 11.62
CA VAL A 91 0.16 7.92 10.48
C VAL A 91 0.48 8.68 9.21
N PHE A 92 0.96 7.95 8.22
CA PHE A 92 1.12 8.44 6.87
C PHE A 92 -0.02 7.89 6.01
N LEU A 93 -0.71 8.78 5.33
CA LEU A 93 -1.73 8.42 4.35
C LEU A 93 -1.13 8.56 2.97
N TRP A 94 -1.00 7.44 2.27
CA TRP A 94 -0.47 7.40 0.91
C TRP A 94 -1.65 7.45 -0.05
N LYS A 95 -1.75 8.52 -0.82
CA LYS A 95 -2.78 8.64 -1.84
C LYS A 95 -2.47 7.71 -2.99
N ILE A 96 -3.37 6.78 -3.26
CA ILE A 96 -3.22 5.83 -4.36
C ILE A 96 -3.62 6.53 -5.66
N GLY A 97 -2.69 6.59 -6.59
CA GLY A 97 -2.91 7.14 -7.92
C GLY A 97 -3.18 6.04 -8.94
N LYS A 98 -2.34 5.97 -9.98
CA LYS A 98 -2.46 4.95 -11.02
C LYS A 98 -2.36 3.55 -10.43
N VAL A 99 -3.31 2.68 -10.79
CA VAL A 99 -3.33 1.27 -10.38
C VAL A 99 -3.18 0.40 -11.62
N ILE A 100 -2.26 -0.55 -11.56
CA ILE A 100 -2.04 -1.53 -12.61
C ILE A 100 -2.22 -2.91 -12.02
N GLU A 101 -3.23 -3.62 -12.50
CA GLU A 101 -3.44 -5.02 -12.12
C GLU A 101 -2.37 -5.89 -12.79
N LEU A 102 -1.78 -6.79 -12.02
CA LEU A 102 -0.75 -7.70 -12.49
C LEU A 102 -1.26 -9.13 -12.39
N SER A 103 -0.84 -9.97 -13.33
CA SER A 103 -1.11 -11.39 -13.32
C SER A 103 0.19 -12.16 -13.49
N ASP A 104 0.27 -13.32 -12.81
CA ASP A 104 1.40 -14.24 -12.92
C ASP A 104 2.75 -13.62 -12.52
N LEU A 105 2.74 -12.65 -11.61
CA LEU A 105 3.96 -12.07 -11.06
C LEU A 105 4.22 -12.61 -9.67
N ASP A 106 5.32 -13.34 -9.52
CA ASP A 106 5.77 -13.83 -8.23
C ASP A 106 6.70 -12.80 -7.58
N ARG A 107 6.65 -12.67 -6.25
CA ARG A 107 7.52 -11.72 -5.53
C ARG A 107 9.02 -11.95 -5.79
N SER A 108 9.42 -13.18 -6.12
CA SER A 108 10.82 -13.49 -6.42
C SER A 108 11.31 -12.72 -7.66
N SER A 109 10.42 -12.38 -8.57
CA SER A 109 10.74 -11.54 -9.72
C SER A 109 11.08 -10.10 -9.33
N LEU A 110 10.72 -9.70 -8.12
CA LEU A 110 11.07 -8.40 -7.54
C LEU A 110 12.28 -8.49 -6.60
N PHE A 111 12.95 -9.63 -6.58
CA PHE A 111 14.12 -9.91 -5.72
C PHE A 111 13.79 -9.86 -4.22
N VAL A 112 12.57 -10.24 -3.86
CA VAL A 112 12.10 -10.34 -2.48
C VAL A 112 11.76 -11.80 -2.19
N ASP A 113 12.40 -12.39 -1.19
CA ASP A 113 12.31 -13.82 -0.92
C ASP A 113 11.22 -14.22 0.07
N LYS A 114 10.62 -13.24 0.76
CA LYS A 114 9.50 -13.46 1.68
C LYS A 114 8.59 -12.24 1.73
N ASN A 115 7.35 -12.44 2.17
CA ASN A 115 6.41 -11.35 2.33
C ASN A 115 6.88 -10.41 3.46
N PRO A 116 7.09 -9.11 3.18
CA PRO A 116 7.55 -8.18 4.20
C PRO A 116 6.46 -7.90 5.23
N GLN A 117 6.85 -7.67 6.48
CA GLN A 117 5.93 -7.22 7.53
C GLN A 117 5.58 -5.75 7.37
N GLN A 118 6.53 -4.92 6.98
CA GLN A 118 6.32 -3.50 6.71
C GLN A 118 6.45 -3.22 5.23
N PHE A 119 7.68 -3.22 4.72
CA PHE A 119 7.93 -3.08 3.28
C PHE A 119 9.31 -3.63 2.94
N ALA A 120 9.54 -3.87 1.65
CA ALA A 120 10.85 -4.20 1.11
C ALA A 120 11.09 -3.35 -0.14
N TYR A 121 12.29 -2.84 -0.32
CA TYR A 121 12.63 -2.10 -1.54
C TYR A 121 12.76 -3.06 -2.72
N CYS A 122 12.23 -2.61 -3.87
CA CYS A 122 12.35 -3.32 -5.13
C CYS A 122 13.32 -2.57 -6.02
N PRO A 123 14.40 -3.20 -6.49
CA PRO A 123 15.40 -2.51 -7.32
C PRO A 123 14.90 -2.16 -8.73
N LEU A 124 13.74 -2.70 -9.12
CA LEU A 124 13.19 -2.47 -10.46
C LEU A 124 12.15 -1.37 -10.43
N SER A 125 12.17 -0.51 -11.47
CA SER A 125 11.08 0.41 -11.72
C SER A 125 10.01 -0.28 -12.55
N TYR A 126 8.75 0.12 -12.34
CA TYR A 126 7.66 -0.40 -13.17
C TYR A 126 7.91 -0.02 -14.64
N GLY A 127 7.77 -1.00 -15.53
CA GLY A 127 7.94 -0.80 -16.96
C GLY A 127 9.34 -1.11 -17.49
N GLU A 128 10.32 -1.38 -16.61
CA GLU A 128 11.68 -1.70 -17.04
C GLU A 128 11.89 -3.18 -17.36
N SER A 129 11.16 -4.07 -16.71
CA SER A 129 11.40 -5.51 -16.78
C SER A 129 10.15 -6.36 -16.96
N TYR A 130 9.00 -5.76 -17.19
CA TYR A 130 7.75 -6.49 -17.39
C TYR A 130 6.81 -5.82 -18.36
#